data_96e78d8d1fcb4f4304d486ed1ad8f4e9
#
_entry.id   96e78d8d1fcb4f4304d486ed1ad8f4e9
#
_cell.length_a   1.000
_cell.length_b   1.000
_cell.length_c   1.000
_cell.angle_alpha   90.00
_cell.angle_beta   90.00
_cell.angle_gamma   90.00
#
_symmetry.space_group_name_H-M   'P 1'
#
loop_
_entity.id
_entity.type
_entity.pdbx_description
1 polymer ?
#
loop_
_entity_poly.entity_id
_entity_poly.type
_entity_poly.pdbx_seq_one_letter_code
_entity_poly.pdbx_strand_id
1 'polypeptide(L)'
;SYSGVREVELEMAVGNVTVERHDGDTIEVETVGVAEELKFHSYMEENTLKLEAKKRVTGIEGAEDGTVYLRIPRDLSLDEVSLMVGVGELQVEDISTRDLSVEVGVGNGVVHNFQAAEASLECGTGTLEATGSVTQELDMENDVGNIIYHAAGNRKEYNYEISCGAGEIV
;
A
#
# COMPACT_ATOMS: atom_id res chain seq x y z
N SER A 1 15.28 -11.43 -2.65
CA SER A 1 14.15 -12.01 -3.39
C SER A 1 13.50 -13.12 -2.58
N TYR A 2 12.20 -13.25 -2.69
CA TYR A 2 11.37 -14.16 -1.89
C TYR A 2 10.45 -14.96 -2.80
N SER A 3 10.38 -16.27 -2.58
CA SER A 3 9.49 -17.20 -3.28
C SER A 3 8.46 -17.82 -2.32
N GLY A 4 7.36 -18.34 -2.87
CA GLY A 4 6.32 -18.97 -2.07
C GLY A 4 5.53 -18.00 -1.19
N VAL A 5 5.55 -16.73 -1.53
CA VAL A 5 4.82 -15.69 -0.80
C VAL A 5 3.34 -15.75 -1.16
N ARG A 6 2.49 -15.79 -0.16
CA ARG A 6 1.03 -15.71 -0.31
C ARG A 6 0.46 -14.43 0.30
N GLU A 7 1.14 -13.89 1.28
CA GLU A 7 0.74 -12.68 1.99
C GLU A 7 1.91 -11.71 2.09
N VAL A 8 1.62 -10.43 2.01
CA VAL A 8 2.61 -9.35 2.18
C VAL A 8 2.13 -8.41 3.28
N GLU A 9 2.99 -8.14 4.23
CA GLU A 9 2.77 -7.18 5.31
C GLU A 9 3.93 -6.19 5.35
N LEU A 10 3.66 -4.93 5.04
CA LEU A 10 4.64 -3.85 5.06
C LEU A 10 4.22 -2.78 6.05
N GLU A 11 5.12 -2.43 6.95
CA GLU A 11 4.94 -1.36 7.91
C GLU A 11 6.16 -0.44 7.91
N MET A 12 5.97 0.80 7.48
CA MET A 12 7.01 1.81 7.42
C MET A 12 6.61 3.06 8.20
N ALA A 13 7.34 3.39 9.25
CA ALA A 13 7.02 4.55 10.09
C ALA A 13 7.19 5.87 9.33
N VAL A 14 8.27 6.01 8.57
CA VAL A 14 8.59 7.21 7.79
C VAL A 14 9.25 6.81 6.48
N GLY A 15 8.81 7.39 5.38
CA GLY A 15 9.40 7.20 4.05
C GLY A 15 8.37 6.88 2.98
N ASN A 16 8.85 6.45 1.84
CA ASN A 16 8.03 6.20 0.66
C ASN A 16 8.02 4.71 0.31
N VAL A 17 6.91 4.24 -0.20
CA VAL A 17 6.75 2.86 -0.66
C VAL A 17 6.22 2.88 -2.08
N THR A 18 6.87 2.12 -2.96
CA THR A 18 6.40 1.88 -4.33
C THR A 18 6.23 0.39 -4.57
N VAL A 19 5.04 0.00 -4.96
CA VAL A 19 4.70 -1.37 -5.34
C VAL A 19 4.49 -1.41 -6.84
N GLU A 20 5.23 -2.27 -7.52
CA GLU A 20 5.19 -2.40 -8.98
C GLU A 20 5.27 -3.85 -9.43
N ARG A 21 4.91 -4.12 -10.67
CA ARG A 21 5.06 -5.45 -11.28
C ARG A 21 6.41 -5.59 -11.98
N HIS A 22 6.89 -6.83 -12.04
CA HIS A 22 8.05 -7.19 -12.85
C HIS A 22 7.87 -8.57 -13.49
N ASP A 23 8.77 -8.91 -14.41
CA ASP A 23 8.69 -10.16 -15.18
C ASP A 23 9.43 -11.36 -14.53
N GLY A 24 9.94 -11.20 -13.32
CA GLY A 24 10.59 -12.27 -12.56
C GLY A 24 9.61 -13.24 -11.91
N ASP A 25 10.15 -14.27 -11.27
CA ASP A 25 9.37 -15.34 -10.62
C ASP A 25 9.24 -15.16 -9.10
N THR A 26 9.97 -14.22 -8.53
CA THR A 26 10.03 -13.98 -7.09
C THR A 26 9.66 -12.54 -6.75
N ILE A 27 9.20 -12.34 -5.52
CA ILE A 27 9.04 -10.96 -5.02
C ILE A 27 10.41 -10.39 -4.70
N GLU A 28 10.70 -9.21 -5.24
CA GLU A 28 11.93 -8.49 -4.98
C GLU A 28 11.70 -7.27 -4.09
N VAL A 29 12.62 -7.05 -3.17
CA VAL A 29 12.62 -5.90 -2.27
C VAL A 29 13.90 -5.13 -2.46
N GLU A 30 13.79 -3.85 -2.76
CA GLU A 30 14.91 -2.93 -2.89
C GLU A 30 14.67 -1.68 -2.05
N THR A 31 15.70 -1.19 -1.40
CA THR A 31 15.64 0.06 -0.63
C THR A 31 16.60 1.07 -1.21
N VAL A 32 16.14 2.30 -1.37
CA VAL A 32 16.95 3.42 -1.87
C VAL A 32 16.84 4.59 -0.89
N GLY A 33 17.96 5.03 -0.35
CA GLY A 33 18.01 6.18 0.55
C GLY A 33 17.31 5.99 1.90
N VAL A 34 16.95 4.77 2.26
CA VAL A 34 16.33 4.49 3.56
C VAL A 34 17.38 4.64 4.66
N ALA A 35 17.09 5.50 5.65
CA ALA A 35 18.01 5.76 6.75
C ALA A 35 18.24 4.49 7.58
N GLU A 36 19.52 4.23 7.92
CA GLU A 36 19.88 3.04 8.71
C GLU A 36 19.24 3.03 10.10
N GLU A 37 18.96 4.19 10.64
CA GLU A 37 18.33 4.39 11.94
C GLU A 37 16.90 3.87 11.98
N LEU A 38 16.21 3.79 10.83
CA LEU A 38 14.88 3.19 10.70
C LEU A 38 14.92 1.68 10.86
N LYS A 39 16.09 1.07 10.71
CA LYS A 39 16.31 -0.38 10.83
C LYS A 39 15.39 -1.20 9.97
N PHE A 40 15.27 -0.79 8.70
CA PHE A 40 14.49 -1.57 7.75
C PHE A 40 15.01 -2.99 7.64
N HIS A 41 14.10 -3.95 7.68
CA HIS A 41 14.40 -5.35 7.44
C HIS A 41 13.22 -6.07 6.81
N SER A 42 13.50 -7.12 6.08
CA SER A 42 12.49 -7.98 5.47
C SER A 42 12.79 -9.45 5.74
N TYR A 43 11.76 -10.23 5.98
CA TYR A 43 11.89 -11.65 6.29
C TYR A 43 10.60 -12.40 5.97
N MET A 44 10.71 -13.72 5.87
CA MET A 44 9.55 -14.61 5.72
C MET A 44 9.14 -15.19 7.08
N GLU A 45 7.86 -15.13 7.35
CA GLU A 45 7.21 -15.87 8.43
C GLU A 45 6.12 -16.75 7.82
N GLU A 46 6.37 -18.06 7.76
CA GLU A 46 5.54 -19.00 6.99
C GLU A 46 5.41 -18.57 5.52
N ASN A 47 4.22 -18.21 5.07
CA ASN A 47 3.94 -17.73 3.71
C ASN A 47 3.80 -16.19 3.62
N THR A 48 4.08 -15.49 4.70
CA THR A 48 3.98 -14.03 4.79
C THR A 48 5.33 -13.38 4.65
N LEU A 49 5.49 -12.51 3.66
CA LEU A 49 6.64 -11.63 3.56
C LEU A 49 6.38 -10.40 4.42
N LYS A 50 7.20 -10.22 5.44
CA LYS A 50 7.17 -9.06 6.33
C LYS A 50 8.29 -8.08 5.99
N LEU A 51 7.92 -6.81 5.89
CA LEU A 51 8.81 -5.69 5.64
C LEU A 51 8.57 -4.63 6.73
N GLU A 52 9.56 -4.36 7.53
CA GLU A 52 9.38 -3.54 8.72
C GLU A 52 10.44 -2.45 8.86
N ALA A 53 10.00 -1.21 9.08
CA ALA A 53 10.79 -0.08 9.52
C ALA A 53 9.98 0.74 10.53
N LYS A 54 9.69 0.13 11.67
CA LYS A 54 8.75 0.65 12.69
C LYS A 54 9.32 1.75 13.57
N LYS A 55 10.62 1.94 13.56
CA LYS A 55 11.26 2.90 14.44
C LYS A 55 10.97 4.33 13.98
N ARG A 56 10.26 5.08 14.80
CA ARG A 56 10.11 6.52 14.61
C ARG A 56 11.39 7.19 15.08
N VAL A 57 12.08 7.83 14.18
CA VAL A 57 13.27 8.62 14.51
C VAL A 57 12.94 10.08 14.20
N THR A 58 12.98 10.91 15.24
CA THR A 58 12.80 12.35 15.10
C THR A 58 14.17 13.01 14.89
N GLY A 59 14.25 13.98 13.98
CA GLY A 59 15.44 14.79 13.76
C GLY A 59 16.47 14.22 12.79
N ILE A 60 16.14 13.17 12.02
CA ILE A 60 16.99 12.71 10.92
C ILE A 60 16.59 13.47 9.66
N GLU A 61 17.50 14.30 9.19
CA GLU A 61 17.35 15.00 7.92
C GLU A 61 17.35 14.00 6.77
N GLY A 62 16.33 14.04 5.91
CA GLY A 62 16.20 13.14 4.77
C GLY A 62 15.61 11.75 5.07
N ALA A 63 15.15 11.46 6.28
CA ALA A 63 14.47 10.20 6.56
C ALA A 63 13.17 10.00 5.73
N GLU A 64 12.56 11.08 5.27
CA GLU A 64 11.37 11.11 4.45
C GLU A 64 11.65 10.76 2.99
N ASP A 65 12.91 10.84 2.55
CA ASP A 65 13.31 10.65 1.15
C ASP A 65 13.59 9.18 0.79
N GLY A 66 13.69 8.31 1.79
CA GLY A 66 13.93 6.89 1.57
C GLY A 66 12.74 6.19 0.92
N THR A 67 13.01 5.30 -0.03
CA THR A 67 11.98 4.54 -0.74
C THR A 67 12.24 3.05 -0.64
N VAL A 68 11.18 2.30 -0.33
CA VAL A 68 11.14 0.84 -0.43
C VAL A 68 10.41 0.48 -1.72
N TYR A 69 11.07 -0.26 -2.59
CA TYR A 69 10.47 -0.82 -3.79
C TYR A 69 10.11 -2.28 -3.56
N LEU A 70 8.86 -2.61 -3.76
CA LEU A 70 8.34 -3.97 -3.72
C LEU A 70 7.92 -4.36 -5.13
N ARG A 71 8.65 -5.29 -5.73
CA ARG A 71 8.36 -5.78 -7.09
C ARG A 71 7.71 -7.15 -7.01
N ILE A 72 6.49 -7.23 -7.50
CA ILE A 72 5.66 -8.43 -7.47
C ILE A 72 5.62 -9.04 -8.87
N PRO A 73 5.82 -10.36 -9.00
CA PRO A 73 5.68 -11.03 -10.30
C PRO A 73 4.34 -10.70 -10.96
N ARG A 74 4.38 -10.44 -12.27
CA ARG A 74 3.21 -9.98 -13.04
C ARG A 74 1.99 -10.90 -12.92
N ASP A 75 2.21 -12.21 -12.86
CA ASP A 75 1.15 -13.21 -12.81
C ASP A 75 0.81 -13.69 -11.39
N LEU A 76 1.43 -13.10 -10.37
CA LEU A 76 1.19 -13.49 -8.99
C LEU A 76 -0.06 -12.81 -8.43
N SER A 77 -0.99 -13.63 -7.94
CA SER A 77 -2.12 -13.18 -7.13
C SER A 77 -1.87 -13.60 -5.68
N LEU A 78 -2.03 -12.67 -4.76
CA LEU A 78 -1.79 -12.85 -3.34
C LEU A 78 -3.10 -13.09 -2.58
N ASP A 79 -3.03 -13.69 -1.40
CA ASP A 79 -4.19 -13.88 -0.53
C ASP A 79 -4.47 -12.60 0.26
N GLU A 80 -3.44 -11.99 0.82
CA GLU A 80 -3.55 -10.76 1.60
C GLU A 80 -2.36 -9.83 1.36
N VAL A 81 -2.65 -8.55 1.23
CA VAL A 81 -1.62 -7.49 1.17
C VAL A 81 -2.02 -6.38 2.13
N SER A 82 -1.14 -6.09 3.07
CA SER A 82 -1.28 -4.99 4.03
C SER A 82 -0.09 -4.05 3.89
N LEU A 83 -0.36 -2.79 3.57
CA LEU A 83 0.65 -1.75 3.37
C LEU A 83 0.35 -0.57 4.28
N MET A 84 1.27 -0.27 5.20
CA MET A 84 1.13 0.82 6.15
C MET A 84 2.32 1.78 6.07
N VAL A 85 2.05 3.04 5.86
CA VAL A 85 3.03 4.14 5.91
C VAL A 85 2.59 5.17 6.92
N GLY A 86 3.39 5.42 7.94
CA GLY A 86 3.06 6.42 8.97
C GLY A 86 3.13 7.84 8.43
N VAL A 87 4.27 8.23 7.90
CA VAL A 87 4.49 9.53 7.25
C VAL A 87 5.24 9.34 5.94
N GLY A 88 4.66 9.77 4.85
CA GLY A 88 5.28 9.65 3.53
C GLY A 88 4.27 9.39 2.41
N GLU A 89 4.75 8.82 1.34
CA GLU A 89 3.94 8.52 0.16
C GLU A 89 3.91 7.02 -0.11
N LEU A 90 2.73 6.55 -0.47
CA LEU A 90 2.52 5.19 -0.94
C LEU A 90 2.03 5.21 -2.38
N GLN A 91 2.73 4.52 -3.26
CA GLN A 91 2.33 4.35 -4.65
C GLN A 91 2.26 2.87 -4.99
N VAL A 92 1.09 2.41 -5.40
CA VAL A 92 0.85 1.07 -5.91
C VAL A 92 0.42 1.20 -7.37
N GLU A 93 1.17 0.60 -8.29
CA GLU A 93 0.85 0.71 -9.72
C GLU A 93 -0.01 -0.44 -10.25
N ASP A 94 0.16 -1.63 -9.69
CA ASP A 94 -0.62 -2.81 -10.07
C ASP A 94 -0.54 -3.85 -8.96
N ILE A 95 -1.68 -4.34 -8.51
CA ILE A 95 -1.72 -5.42 -7.52
C ILE A 95 -2.99 -6.25 -7.68
N SER A 96 -2.85 -7.56 -7.52
CA SER A 96 -3.95 -8.51 -7.46
C SER A 96 -3.88 -9.32 -6.17
N THR A 97 -4.89 -9.20 -5.35
CA THR A 97 -4.98 -9.89 -4.07
C THR A 97 -6.43 -10.11 -3.68
N ARG A 98 -6.70 -11.08 -2.81
CA ARG A 98 -8.05 -11.26 -2.28
C ARG A 98 -8.42 -10.13 -1.31
N ASP A 99 -7.54 -9.85 -0.36
CA ASP A 99 -7.74 -8.80 0.64
C ASP A 99 -6.62 -7.75 0.51
N LEU A 100 -7.00 -6.51 0.29
CA LEU A 100 -6.08 -5.37 0.22
C LEU A 100 -6.37 -4.40 1.37
N SER A 101 -5.35 -4.10 2.16
CA SER A 101 -5.40 -3.08 3.20
C SER A 101 -4.27 -2.06 2.99
N VAL A 102 -4.62 -0.80 2.86
CA VAL A 102 -3.68 0.30 2.68
C VAL A 102 -3.97 1.39 3.71
N GLU A 103 -2.95 1.80 4.44
CA GLU A 103 -3.05 2.88 5.42
C GLU A 103 -1.90 3.87 5.26
N VAL A 104 -2.22 5.14 5.11
CA VAL A 104 -1.27 6.25 5.13
C VAL A 104 -1.69 7.21 6.24
N GLY A 105 -0.84 7.39 7.25
CA GLY A 105 -1.14 8.29 8.37
C GLY A 105 -1.14 9.75 7.94
N VAL A 106 -0.02 10.24 7.43
CA VAL A 106 0.14 11.60 6.90
C VAL A 106 0.88 11.54 5.57
N GLY A 107 0.28 12.02 4.51
CA GLY A 107 0.87 12.03 3.18
C GLY A 107 -0.15 11.69 2.10
N ASN A 108 0.34 11.10 1.02
CA ASN A 108 -0.50 10.74 -0.12
C ASN A 108 -0.44 9.24 -0.40
N GLY A 109 -1.59 8.66 -0.67
CA GLY A 109 -1.72 7.29 -1.12
C GLY A 109 -2.29 7.26 -2.54
N VAL A 110 -1.62 6.55 -3.44
CA VAL A 110 -2.08 6.31 -4.81
C VAL A 110 -2.07 4.81 -5.07
N VAL A 111 -3.22 4.26 -5.37
CA VAL A 111 -3.37 2.84 -5.69
C VAL A 111 -4.00 2.73 -7.06
N HIS A 112 -3.21 2.40 -8.07
CA HIS A 112 -3.66 2.25 -9.44
C HIS A 112 -3.79 0.78 -9.83
N ASN A 113 -4.80 0.49 -10.62
CA ASN A 113 -5.00 -0.80 -11.26
C ASN A 113 -5.00 -1.98 -10.29
N PHE A 114 -5.63 -1.81 -9.13
CA PHE A 114 -5.78 -2.89 -8.17
C PHE A 114 -6.97 -3.78 -8.50
N GLN A 115 -6.84 -5.06 -8.17
CA GLN A 115 -7.91 -6.06 -8.22
C GLN A 115 -7.98 -6.77 -6.88
N ALA A 116 -9.11 -6.67 -6.21
CA ALA A 116 -9.33 -7.28 -4.91
C ALA A 116 -10.76 -7.77 -4.76
N ALA A 117 -10.97 -8.76 -3.91
CA ALA A 117 -12.30 -9.10 -3.45
C ALA A 117 -12.77 -8.09 -2.41
N GLU A 118 -11.92 -7.81 -1.44
CA GLU A 118 -12.15 -6.81 -0.40
C GLU A 118 -10.98 -5.83 -0.35
N ALA A 119 -11.27 -4.54 -0.25
CA ALA A 119 -10.27 -3.51 -0.12
C ALA A 119 -10.64 -2.50 0.97
N SER A 120 -9.66 -2.17 1.81
CA SER A 120 -9.76 -1.12 2.83
C SER A 120 -8.62 -0.14 2.62
N LEU A 121 -8.94 1.10 2.31
CA LEU A 121 -7.99 2.16 1.98
C LEU A 121 -8.21 3.34 2.91
N GLU A 122 -7.23 3.64 3.75
CA GLU A 122 -7.30 4.71 4.74
C GLU A 122 -6.18 5.74 4.56
N CYS A 123 -6.52 7.01 4.69
CA CYS A 123 -5.57 8.10 4.78
C CYS A 123 -5.98 9.06 5.89
N GLY A 124 -5.14 9.27 6.87
CA GLY A 124 -5.44 10.20 7.97
C GLY A 124 -5.45 11.64 7.49
N THR A 125 -4.35 12.14 7.00
CA THR A 125 -4.23 13.52 6.48
C THR A 125 -3.52 13.52 5.13
N GLY A 126 -4.18 14.00 4.11
CA GLY A 126 -3.64 14.09 2.75
C GLY A 126 -4.62 13.67 1.67
N THR A 127 -4.12 13.11 0.59
CA THR A 127 -4.92 12.67 -0.55
C THR A 127 -4.82 11.17 -0.73
N LEU A 128 -5.96 10.52 -0.91
CA LEU A 128 -6.06 9.11 -1.27
C LEU A 128 -6.71 8.99 -2.64
N GLU A 129 -5.98 8.45 -3.59
CA GLU A 129 -6.46 8.19 -4.94
C GLU A 129 -6.40 6.70 -5.24
N ALA A 130 -7.49 6.15 -5.72
CA ALA A 130 -7.56 4.72 -6.06
C ALA A 130 -8.28 4.50 -7.39
N THR A 131 -7.70 3.62 -8.21
CA THR A 131 -8.30 3.16 -9.47
C THR A 131 -8.18 1.64 -9.51
N GLY A 132 -9.30 0.95 -9.60
CA GLY A 132 -9.28 -0.50 -9.63
C GLY A 132 -10.66 -1.12 -9.56
N SER A 133 -10.68 -2.42 -9.32
CA SER A 133 -11.92 -3.19 -9.21
C SER A 133 -11.96 -4.01 -7.91
N VAL A 134 -13.15 -4.03 -7.31
CA VAL A 134 -13.45 -4.80 -6.12
C VAL A 134 -14.65 -5.69 -6.41
N THR A 135 -14.61 -6.94 -6.00
CA THR A 135 -15.69 -7.90 -6.28
C THR A 135 -16.68 -8.08 -5.13
N GLN A 136 -16.33 -7.69 -3.92
CA GLN A 136 -17.19 -7.84 -2.74
C GLN A 136 -17.39 -6.52 -1.99
N GLU A 137 -16.34 -5.96 -1.39
CA GLU A 137 -16.46 -4.79 -0.54
C GLU A 137 -15.30 -3.81 -0.71
N LEU A 138 -15.60 -2.54 -0.81
CA LEU A 138 -14.63 -1.45 -0.78
C LEU A 138 -14.98 -0.48 0.36
N ASP A 139 -14.02 -0.26 1.23
CA ASP A 139 -14.07 0.73 2.30
C ASP A 139 -12.94 1.75 2.09
N MET A 140 -13.28 3.03 1.99
CA MET A 140 -12.31 4.12 1.86
C MET A 140 -12.60 5.18 2.91
N GLU A 141 -11.59 5.53 3.68
CA GLU A 141 -11.70 6.54 4.72
C GLU A 141 -10.56 7.57 4.64
N ASN A 142 -10.90 8.82 4.79
CA ASN A 142 -9.95 9.92 4.88
C ASN A 142 -10.45 10.90 5.95
N ASP A 143 -9.62 11.22 6.92
CA ASP A 143 -10.00 12.12 8.00
C ASP A 143 -9.94 13.59 7.56
N VAL A 144 -8.82 14.01 6.95
CA VAL A 144 -8.62 15.39 6.46
C VAL A 144 -7.95 15.36 5.09
N GLY A 145 -8.63 15.84 4.08
CA GLY A 145 -8.08 15.90 2.72
C GLY A 145 -9.06 15.44 1.66
N ASN A 146 -8.58 14.78 0.64
CA ASN A 146 -9.38 14.40 -0.52
C ASN A 146 -9.35 12.88 -0.75
N ILE A 147 -10.49 12.34 -1.13
CA ILE A 147 -10.59 10.97 -1.67
C ILE A 147 -10.99 11.06 -3.14
N ILE A 148 -10.26 10.36 -3.98
CA ILE A 148 -10.55 10.22 -5.41
C ILE A 148 -10.61 8.74 -5.73
N TYR A 149 -11.76 8.27 -6.21
CA TYR A 149 -11.94 6.86 -6.58
C TYR A 149 -12.51 6.71 -7.98
N HIS A 150 -11.84 5.92 -8.79
CA HIS A 150 -12.28 5.55 -10.13
C HIS A 150 -12.50 4.03 -10.21
N ALA A 151 -13.75 3.62 -10.25
CA ALA A 151 -14.09 2.21 -10.41
C ALA A 151 -13.78 1.73 -11.83
N ALA A 152 -12.96 0.68 -11.93
CA ALA A 152 -12.77 -0.04 -13.17
C ALA A 152 -13.76 -1.21 -13.22
N GLY A 153 -14.65 -1.24 -14.23
CA GLY A 153 -15.62 -2.33 -14.43
C GLY A 153 -17.07 -1.97 -14.10
N ASN A 154 -17.93 -3.00 -14.03
CA ASN A 154 -19.37 -2.84 -13.82
C ASN A 154 -19.73 -2.60 -12.35
N ARG A 155 -20.44 -1.52 -12.08
CA ARG A 155 -20.82 -1.07 -10.73
C ARG A 155 -21.95 -1.86 -10.06
N LYS A 156 -22.50 -2.89 -10.66
CA LYS A 156 -23.81 -3.42 -10.28
C LYS A 156 -23.87 -4.36 -9.08
N GLU A 157 -22.74 -4.82 -8.54
CA GLU A 157 -22.73 -5.91 -7.53
C GLU A 157 -21.81 -5.67 -6.33
N TYR A 158 -21.34 -4.43 -6.08
CA TYR A 158 -20.35 -4.16 -5.05
C TYR A 158 -20.88 -3.29 -3.91
N ASN A 159 -20.43 -3.57 -2.71
CA ASN A 159 -20.67 -2.70 -1.57
C ASN A 159 -19.54 -1.67 -1.45
N TYR A 160 -19.89 -0.39 -1.47
CA TYR A 160 -18.94 0.69 -1.30
C TYR A 160 -19.27 1.48 -0.04
N GLU A 161 -18.27 1.70 0.79
CA GLU A 161 -18.33 2.66 1.88
C GLU A 161 -17.17 3.65 1.73
N ILE A 162 -17.48 4.91 1.51
CA ILE A 162 -16.47 5.97 1.32
C ILE A 162 -16.82 7.11 2.24
N SER A 163 -15.92 7.46 3.17
CA SER A 163 -16.10 8.54 4.12
C SER A 163 -14.91 9.50 4.14
N CYS A 164 -15.21 10.78 4.29
CA CYS A 164 -14.22 11.82 4.45
C CYS A 164 -14.65 12.75 5.60
N GLY A 165 -13.80 12.89 6.61
CA GLY A 165 -14.10 13.73 7.77
C GLY A 165 -14.10 15.22 7.45
N ALA A 166 -13.07 15.71 6.76
CA ALA A 166 -12.96 17.09 6.30
C ALA A 166 -12.22 17.17 4.97
N GLY A 167 -12.92 17.52 3.91
CA GLY A 167 -12.36 17.58 2.55
C GLY A 167 -13.38 17.19 1.50
N GLU A 168 -12.91 16.66 0.40
CA GLU A 168 -13.71 16.35 -0.78
C GLU A 168 -13.62 14.87 -1.15
N ILE A 169 -14.74 14.31 -1.56
CA ILE A 169 -14.83 12.99 -2.18
C ILE A 169 -15.21 13.18 -3.65
N VAL A 170 -14.39 12.63 -4.50
CA VAL A 170 -14.58 12.72 -5.95
C VAL A 170 -14.75 11.35 -6.57
#